data_fb99084c0f7a506afb93480a2afab6a4
#
_entry.id   fb99084c0f7a506afb93480a2afab6a4
#
_cell.length_a   1.000
_cell.length_b   1.000
_cell.length_c   1.000
_cell.angle_alpha   90.00
_cell.angle_beta   90.00
_cell.angle_gamma   90.00
#
_symmetry.space_group_name_H-M   'P 1'
#
loop_
_entity.id
_entity.type
_entity.pdbx_description
1 polymer ?
#
loop_
_entity_poly.entity_id
_entity_poly.type
_entity_poly.pdbx_seq_one_letter_code
_entity_poly.pdbx_strand_id
1 'polypeptide(L)'
;MEGVGEIVIVSNIAITKPPTLRDSRVRFLVAPNLSISEARNLGIASSTGEVIAFTDDDCVVDGHWVSSAIPLFEDPNVAVVGGPGITHPTDTPLCKCAGAALESIAGTYSSSSRYASRGSGIREAGEQNLSTCNIFLRRSTLQTVGYFDRTIYPCEENELIWRIKARGYRVLYVPNCIVFHHRRPIIRPFLSQISSYAKGRATLTRKYPRSLRLTTVASCMLVLMILALPFTYLTTKTIFYILATVMVAYLAITFSASLRSCITGRLSPRYQPLVWLTILLMHLCYGGAFLVTLARNSIRPRGIGPTFPFSNNPPAPATP
;
A
#
# COMPACT_ATOMS: atom_id res chain seq x y z
N MET A 1 22.67 10.02 -4.93
CA MET A 1 22.18 8.62 -5.09
C MET A 1 23.17 7.90 -6.02
N GLU A 2 24.11 7.20 -5.43
CA GLU A 2 25.02 6.29 -6.18
C GLU A 2 24.21 5.10 -6.71
N GLY A 3 24.59 4.56 -7.89
CA GLY A 3 23.92 3.42 -8.49
C GLY A 3 22.63 3.72 -9.28
N VAL A 4 22.16 4.98 -9.31
CA VAL A 4 21.01 5.38 -10.14
C VAL A 4 21.49 5.91 -11.49
N GLY A 5 21.15 5.20 -12.57
CA GLY A 5 21.53 5.58 -13.94
C GLY A 5 20.62 6.65 -14.55
N GLU A 6 19.33 6.61 -14.24
CA GLU A 6 18.32 7.55 -14.75
C GLU A 6 17.19 7.77 -13.73
N ILE A 7 16.53 8.92 -13.83
CA ILE A 7 15.36 9.30 -13.03
C ILE A 7 14.29 9.79 -13.99
N VAL A 8 13.17 9.07 -14.05
CA VAL A 8 12.04 9.41 -14.92
C VAL A 8 10.88 9.92 -14.05
N ILE A 9 10.54 11.18 -14.22
CA ILE A 9 9.41 11.82 -13.53
C ILE A 9 8.25 11.88 -14.49
N VAL A 10 7.16 11.18 -14.18
CA VAL A 10 5.93 11.18 -14.97
C VAL A 10 4.91 12.06 -14.27
N SER A 11 4.41 13.08 -14.94
CA SER A 11 3.46 14.05 -14.41
C SER A 11 2.25 14.21 -15.33
N ASN A 12 1.09 14.40 -14.74
CA ASN A 12 -0.15 14.73 -15.47
C ASN A 12 -0.30 16.23 -15.76
N ILE A 13 0.58 17.06 -15.22
CA ILE A 13 0.68 18.50 -15.49
C ILE A 13 2.07 18.85 -16.00
N ALA A 14 2.18 19.95 -16.76
CA ALA A 14 3.46 20.46 -17.18
C ALA A 14 4.29 20.89 -15.94
N ILE A 15 5.48 20.32 -15.81
CA ILE A 15 6.43 20.68 -14.77
C ILE A 15 7.57 21.46 -15.43
N THR A 16 7.80 22.67 -14.97
CA THR A 16 9.01 23.42 -15.32
C THR A 16 10.16 22.88 -14.47
N LYS A 17 11.23 22.40 -15.13
CA LYS A 17 12.43 21.92 -14.43
C LYS A 17 12.97 23.07 -13.55
N PRO A 18 13.09 22.87 -12.22
CA PRO A 18 13.64 23.91 -11.35
C PRO A 18 15.06 24.31 -11.83
N PRO A 19 15.41 25.60 -11.87
CA PRO A 19 16.75 26.06 -12.29
C PRO A 19 17.90 25.43 -11.47
N THR A 20 17.61 25.01 -10.25
CA THR A 20 18.56 24.36 -9.34
C THR A 20 18.79 22.87 -9.65
N LEU A 21 17.91 22.23 -10.41
CA LEU A 21 18.02 20.81 -10.77
C LEU A 21 18.94 20.66 -12.00
N ARG A 22 20.23 20.47 -11.75
CA ARG A 22 21.27 20.30 -12.81
C ARG A 22 21.58 18.84 -13.15
N ASP A 23 20.90 17.87 -12.53
CA ASP A 23 21.15 16.45 -12.74
C ASP A 23 20.69 16.04 -14.17
N SER A 24 21.64 15.63 -15.01
CA SER A 24 21.37 15.21 -16.39
C SER A 24 20.63 13.86 -16.48
N ARG A 25 20.60 13.09 -15.41
CA ARG A 25 19.87 11.81 -15.34
C ARG A 25 18.37 12.02 -15.23
N VAL A 26 17.92 13.22 -14.88
CA VAL A 26 16.49 13.52 -14.65
C VAL A 26 15.80 13.86 -15.95
N ARG A 27 14.78 13.10 -16.30
CA ARG A 27 13.88 13.34 -17.44
C ARG A 27 12.44 13.50 -16.96
N PHE A 28 11.73 14.46 -17.54
CA PHE A 28 10.33 14.73 -17.29
C PHE A 28 9.47 14.22 -18.45
N LEU A 29 8.42 13.49 -18.14
CA LEU A 29 7.40 13.05 -19.07
C LEU A 29 6.07 13.67 -18.65
N VAL A 30 5.49 14.49 -19.52
CA VAL A 30 4.17 15.08 -19.28
C VAL A 30 3.14 14.21 -20.01
N ALA A 31 2.24 13.62 -19.23
CA ALA A 31 1.24 12.69 -19.74
C ALA A 31 -0.12 12.96 -19.05
N PRO A 32 -0.87 13.96 -19.54
CA PRO A 32 -2.14 14.34 -18.94
C PRO A 32 -3.18 13.21 -19.07
N ASN A 33 -4.08 13.16 -18.10
CA ASN A 33 -5.21 12.22 -18.06
C ASN A 33 -4.87 10.72 -17.92
N LEU A 34 -3.63 10.37 -17.60
CA LEU A 34 -3.29 8.99 -17.26
C LEU A 34 -3.73 8.64 -15.85
N SER A 35 -4.20 7.41 -15.67
CA SER A 35 -4.32 6.80 -14.34
C SER A 35 -2.91 6.57 -13.74
N ILE A 36 -2.82 6.38 -12.44
CA ILE A 36 -1.53 6.09 -11.76
C ILE A 36 -0.86 4.85 -12.34
N SER A 37 -1.61 3.78 -12.61
CA SER A 37 -1.07 2.57 -13.25
C SER A 37 -0.52 2.85 -14.65
N GLU A 38 -1.21 3.66 -15.45
CA GLU A 38 -0.75 4.05 -16.79
C GLU A 38 0.50 4.94 -16.72
N ALA A 39 0.56 5.88 -15.79
CA ALA A 39 1.72 6.72 -15.57
C ALA A 39 2.95 5.89 -15.16
N ARG A 40 2.79 4.90 -14.27
CA ARG A 40 3.86 3.97 -13.91
C ARG A 40 4.30 3.11 -15.08
N ASN A 41 3.37 2.59 -15.87
CA ASN A 41 3.68 1.81 -17.07
C ASN A 41 4.42 2.65 -18.12
N LEU A 42 4.06 3.93 -18.28
CA LEU A 42 4.79 4.86 -19.12
C LEU A 42 6.23 5.08 -18.60
N GLY A 43 6.40 5.26 -17.29
CA GLY A 43 7.71 5.35 -16.66
C GLY A 43 8.58 4.12 -16.92
N ILE A 44 8.01 2.92 -16.78
CA ILE A 44 8.70 1.65 -17.11
C ILE A 44 9.12 1.61 -18.57
N ALA A 45 8.22 1.93 -19.50
CA ALA A 45 8.49 1.90 -20.93
C ALA A 45 9.54 2.92 -21.36
N SER A 46 9.60 4.04 -20.67
CA SER A 46 10.53 5.14 -20.95
C SER A 46 11.88 5.00 -20.26
N SER A 47 12.04 4.03 -19.38
CA SER A 47 13.30 3.75 -18.68
C SER A 47 14.07 2.60 -19.33
N THR A 48 15.39 2.51 -19.07
CA THR A 48 16.28 1.52 -19.66
C THR A 48 16.90 0.58 -18.63
N GLY A 49 16.89 0.94 -17.34
CA GLY A 49 17.51 0.18 -16.25
C GLY A 49 16.97 -1.25 -16.11
N GLU A 50 17.81 -2.18 -15.73
CA GLU A 50 17.43 -3.59 -15.47
C GLU A 50 16.57 -3.75 -14.22
N VAL A 51 16.79 -2.88 -13.23
CA VAL A 51 15.99 -2.77 -12.02
C VAL A 51 15.31 -1.40 -12.02
N ILE A 52 14.02 -1.39 -11.83
CA ILE A 52 13.18 -0.20 -11.81
C ILE A 52 12.72 0.05 -10.37
N ALA A 53 13.13 1.17 -9.81
CA ALA A 53 12.73 1.61 -8.49
C ALA A 53 11.59 2.62 -8.57
N PHE A 54 10.59 2.48 -7.70
CA PHE A 54 9.49 3.44 -7.57
C PHE A 54 9.55 4.15 -6.23
N THR A 55 9.31 5.43 -6.28
CA THR A 55 9.01 6.27 -5.11
C THR A 55 7.96 7.30 -5.49
N ASP A 56 7.25 7.84 -4.50
CA ASP A 56 6.20 8.83 -4.71
C ASP A 56 6.77 10.26 -4.48
N ASP A 57 6.08 11.29 -4.95
CA ASP A 57 6.49 12.70 -4.88
C ASP A 57 6.43 13.29 -3.45
N ASP A 58 5.74 12.62 -2.54
CA ASP A 58 5.65 12.92 -1.11
C ASP A 58 6.60 12.06 -0.26
N CYS A 59 7.66 11.52 -0.88
CA CYS A 59 8.63 10.63 -0.27
C CYS A 59 10.07 11.16 -0.35
N VAL A 60 10.86 10.88 0.70
CA VAL A 60 12.30 11.11 0.73
C VAL A 60 13.01 9.78 0.97
N VAL A 61 13.86 9.37 0.05
CA VAL A 61 14.60 8.11 0.17
C VAL A 61 15.79 8.26 1.12
N ASP A 62 16.09 7.19 1.88
CA ASP A 62 17.28 7.12 2.72
C ASP A 62 18.56 7.04 1.86
N GLY A 63 19.69 7.48 2.41
CA GLY A 63 20.98 7.44 1.70
C GLY A 63 21.43 6.05 1.25
N HIS A 64 21.01 5.01 1.97
CA HIS A 64 21.31 3.61 1.66
C HIS A 64 20.19 2.89 0.87
N TRP A 65 19.20 3.62 0.38
CA TRP A 65 18.02 3.04 -0.28
C TRP A 65 18.38 2.11 -1.42
N VAL A 66 19.21 2.56 -2.36
CA VAL A 66 19.63 1.79 -3.53
C VAL A 66 20.60 0.66 -3.13
N SER A 67 21.62 0.97 -2.32
CA SER A 67 22.64 -0.01 -1.90
C SER A 67 22.07 -1.14 -1.04
N SER A 68 20.96 -0.92 -0.36
CA SER A 68 20.25 -1.96 0.42
C SER A 68 19.47 -2.94 -0.46
N ALA A 69 19.09 -2.54 -1.68
CA ALA A 69 18.21 -3.33 -2.53
C ALA A 69 18.93 -4.00 -3.71
N ILE A 70 19.82 -3.29 -4.40
CA ILE A 70 20.41 -3.73 -5.67
C ILE A 70 21.17 -5.05 -5.56
N PRO A 71 22.02 -5.31 -4.53
CA PRO A 71 22.75 -6.58 -4.44
C PRO A 71 21.85 -7.82 -4.40
N LEU A 72 20.62 -7.68 -3.95
CA LEU A 72 19.67 -8.80 -3.86
C LEU A 72 19.18 -9.27 -5.24
N PHE A 73 19.34 -8.46 -6.27
CA PHE A 73 19.02 -8.82 -7.63
C PHE A 73 20.11 -9.65 -8.33
N GLU A 74 21.23 -9.95 -7.68
CA GLU A 74 22.20 -10.96 -8.15
C GLU A 74 21.56 -12.36 -8.19
N ASP A 75 20.62 -12.67 -7.29
CA ASP A 75 19.75 -13.86 -7.41
C ASP A 75 18.72 -13.62 -8.54
N PRO A 76 18.77 -14.39 -9.65
CA PRO A 76 17.86 -14.23 -10.77
C PRO A 76 16.38 -14.51 -10.42
N ASN A 77 16.14 -15.24 -9.34
CA ASN A 77 14.78 -15.54 -8.85
C ASN A 77 14.17 -14.37 -8.08
N VAL A 78 14.97 -13.40 -7.62
CA VAL A 78 14.46 -12.21 -6.93
C VAL A 78 13.92 -11.23 -7.96
N ALA A 79 12.61 -11.04 -7.93
CA ALA A 79 11.89 -10.15 -8.84
C ALA A 79 11.49 -8.82 -8.20
N VAL A 80 11.30 -8.81 -6.88
CA VAL A 80 10.83 -7.65 -6.14
C VAL A 80 11.62 -7.51 -4.84
N VAL A 81 12.09 -6.30 -4.59
CA VAL A 81 12.68 -5.89 -3.31
C VAL A 81 11.99 -4.62 -2.87
N GLY A 82 11.72 -4.48 -1.58
CA GLY A 82 11.19 -3.25 -1.03
C GLY A 82 11.31 -3.22 0.48
N GLY A 83 10.97 -2.09 1.05
CA GLY A 83 11.07 -1.87 2.48
C GLY A 83 9.96 -0.97 3.02
N PRO A 84 10.10 -0.49 4.26
CA PRO A 84 9.10 0.36 4.87
C PRO A 84 9.13 1.78 4.30
N GLY A 85 7.92 2.35 4.13
CA GLY A 85 7.73 3.79 4.03
C GLY A 85 7.38 4.32 5.42
N ILE A 86 8.37 4.74 6.19
CA ILE A 86 8.16 5.24 7.55
C ILE A 86 7.66 6.69 7.56
N THR A 87 6.98 7.09 8.61
CA THR A 87 6.47 8.45 8.76
C THR A 87 7.61 9.47 8.77
N HIS A 88 7.49 10.52 7.95
CA HIS A 88 8.55 11.54 7.86
C HIS A 88 8.75 12.25 9.21
N PRO A 89 10.00 12.43 9.69
CA PRO A 89 10.28 12.99 11.02
C PRO A 89 9.79 14.43 11.19
N THR A 90 9.69 15.21 10.11
CA THR A 90 9.20 16.61 10.14
C THR A 90 7.68 16.73 10.03
N ASP A 91 6.96 15.62 9.90
CA ASP A 91 5.50 15.63 9.83
C ASP A 91 4.86 16.28 11.05
N THR A 92 3.72 16.91 10.84
CA THR A 92 2.93 17.50 11.92
C THR A 92 2.45 16.42 12.90
N PRO A 93 2.12 16.77 14.14
CA PRO A 93 1.58 15.79 15.10
C PRO A 93 0.35 15.03 14.58
N LEU A 94 -0.53 15.68 13.80
CA LEU A 94 -1.70 15.01 13.23
C LEU A 94 -1.33 14.00 12.13
N CYS A 95 -0.32 14.29 11.33
CA CYS A 95 0.24 13.33 10.35
C CYS A 95 0.94 12.17 11.06
N LYS A 96 1.68 12.44 12.14
CA LYS A 96 2.32 11.42 12.98
C LYS A 96 1.32 10.50 13.67
N CYS A 97 0.15 11.01 14.07
CA CYS A 97 -0.94 10.17 14.60
C CYS A 97 -1.46 9.20 13.53
N ALA A 98 -1.62 9.64 12.27
CA ALA A 98 -1.97 8.76 11.16
C ALA A 98 -0.89 7.69 10.94
N GLY A 99 0.38 8.08 10.94
CA GLY A 99 1.52 7.16 10.88
C GLY A 99 1.49 6.11 11.99
N ALA A 100 1.35 6.53 13.25
CA ALA A 100 1.29 5.64 14.40
C ALA A 100 0.13 4.63 14.32
N ALA A 101 -1.04 5.04 13.79
CA ALA A 101 -2.16 4.14 13.56
C ALA A 101 -1.83 3.10 12.46
N LEU A 102 -1.18 3.50 11.36
CA LEU A 102 -0.76 2.61 10.27
C LEU A 102 0.36 1.64 10.70
N GLU A 103 1.29 2.11 11.51
CA GLU A 103 2.40 1.32 12.06
C GLU A 103 1.95 0.31 13.11
N SER A 104 0.79 0.54 13.72
CA SER A 104 0.24 -0.35 14.75
C SER A 104 -0.11 -1.72 14.17
N ILE A 105 0.32 -2.79 14.85
CA ILE A 105 -0.09 -4.16 14.51
C ILE A 105 -1.61 -4.29 14.64
N ALA A 106 -2.22 -3.71 15.67
CA ALA A 106 -3.67 -3.73 15.82
C ALA A 106 -4.38 -2.88 14.73
N GLY A 107 -3.69 -1.86 14.16
CA GLY A 107 -4.23 -1.05 13.07
C GLY A 107 -4.20 -1.75 11.71
N THR A 108 -3.08 -2.37 11.34
CA THR A 108 -2.87 -2.89 9.98
C THR A 108 -2.35 -4.33 9.93
N TYR A 109 -2.14 -4.96 11.10
CA TYR A 109 -1.68 -6.33 11.26
C TYR A 109 -0.41 -6.62 10.42
N SER A 110 -0.47 -7.57 9.49
CA SER A 110 0.67 -7.95 8.63
C SER A 110 1.12 -6.82 7.68
N SER A 111 0.26 -5.84 7.40
CA SER A 111 0.63 -4.66 6.60
C SER A 111 1.37 -3.59 7.40
N SER A 112 1.51 -3.72 8.72
CA SER A 112 2.23 -2.76 9.56
C SER A 112 3.71 -2.62 9.18
N SER A 113 4.31 -3.65 8.58
CA SER A 113 5.67 -3.60 8.05
C SER A 113 5.84 -2.65 6.85
N ARG A 114 4.75 -2.28 6.15
CA ARG A 114 4.80 -1.22 5.13
C ARG A 114 5.16 0.14 5.72
N TYR A 115 4.84 0.35 6.97
CA TYR A 115 4.84 1.66 7.62
C TYR A 115 5.89 1.78 8.72
N ALA A 116 6.45 0.66 9.18
CA ALA A 116 7.48 0.63 10.21
C ALA A 116 8.55 -0.41 9.86
N SER A 117 9.83 -0.04 10.06
CA SER A 117 10.92 -1.00 9.98
C SER A 117 10.74 -2.05 11.09
N ARG A 118 10.56 -3.31 10.69
CA ARG A 118 10.31 -4.41 11.62
C ARG A 118 11.23 -5.59 11.32
N GLY A 119 11.89 -6.05 12.40
CA GLY A 119 12.90 -7.10 12.32
C GLY A 119 14.25 -6.58 11.81
N SER A 120 15.27 -7.38 11.95
CA SER A 120 16.66 -7.03 11.60
C SER A 120 17.15 -7.68 10.31
N GLY A 121 16.40 -8.64 9.76
CA GLY A 121 16.85 -9.44 8.62
C GLY A 121 15.96 -9.30 7.38
N ILE A 122 16.56 -9.57 6.23
CA ILE A 122 15.86 -9.72 4.95
C ILE A 122 14.96 -10.96 5.06
N ARG A 123 13.72 -10.85 4.57
CA ARG A 123 12.75 -11.95 4.59
C ARG A 123 11.87 -11.98 3.37
N GLU A 124 11.29 -13.14 3.11
CA GLU A 124 10.23 -13.27 2.11
C GLU A 124 9.04 -12.37 2.47
N ALA A 125 8.47 -11.76 1.46
CA ALA A 125 7.34 -10.84 1.58
C ALA A 125 6.14 -11.30 0.76
N GLY A 126 4.98 -10.79 1.15
CA GLY A 126 3.77 -10.82 0.35
C GLY A 126 3.39 -9.42 -0.12
N GLU A 127 2.32 -9.35 -0.93
CA GLU A 127 1.81 -8.08 -1.45
C GLU A 127 1.35 -7.11 -0.33
N GLN A 128 1.11 -7.62 0.89
CA GLN A 128 0.75 -6.81 2.06
C GLN A 128 1.92 -6.05 2.68
N ASN A 129 3.15 -6.44 2.38
CA ASN A 129 4.32 -5.91 3.07
C ASN A 129 5.00 -4.75 2.32
N LEU A 130 4.67 -4.57 1.04
CA LEU A 130 5.32 -3.61 0.16
C LEU A 130 4.34 -2.58 -0.42
N SER A 131 4.85 -1.42 -0.76
CA SER A 131 4.11 -0.31 -1.39
C SER A 131 4.93 0.30 -2.51
N THR A 132 4.28 0.84 -3.54
CA THR A 132 4.95 1.49 -4.67
C THR A 132 5.81 2.68 -4.28
N CYS A 133 5.57 3.31 -3.15
CA CYS A 133 6.47 4.37 -2.66
C CYS A 133 7.87 3.86 -2.29
N ASN A 134 8.05 2.53 -2.16
CA ASN A 134 9.33 1.92 -1.78
C ASN A 134 9.44 0.49 -2.34
N ILE A 135 9.61 0.37 -3.64
CA ILE A 135 9.69 -0.93 -4.31
C ILE A 135 10.66 -0.89 -5.48
N PHE A 136 11.43 -1.96 -5.64
CA PHE A 136 12.33 -2.24 -6.77
C PHE A 136 11.80 -3.46 -7.51
N LEU A 137 11.73 -3.39 -8.83
CA LEU A 137 11.19 -4.42 -9.71
C LEU A 137 12.20 -4.79 -10.78
N ARG A 138 12.42 -6.09 -11.00
CA ARG A 138 13.24 -6.59 -12.11
C ARG A 138 12.49 -6.41 -13.43
N ARG A 139 13.10 -5.73 -14.40
CA ARG A 139 12.50 -5.46 -15.71
C ARG A 139 12.11 -6.74 -16.46
N SER A 140 13.00 -7.75 -16.52
CA SER A 140 12.71 -9.00 -17.21
C SER A 140 11.50 -9.74 -16.63
N THR A 141 11.29 -9.65 -15.32
CA THR A 141 10.09 -10.19 -14.68
C THR A 141 8.83 -9.43 -15.13
N LEU A 142 8.87 -8.10 -15.23
CA LEU A 142 7.73 -7.32 -15.72
C LEU A 142 7.40 -7.64 -17.17
N GLN A 143 8.41 -7.88 -18.01
CA GLN A 143 8.21 -8.32 -19.40
C GLN A 143 7.53 -9.69 -19.49
N THR A 144 7.84 -10.59 -18.56
CA THR A 144 7.26 -11.95 -18.52
C THR A 144 5.86 -11.98 -17.89
N VAL A 145 5.67 -11.25 -16.79
CA VAL A 145 4.43 -11.30 -15.97
C VAL A 145 3.40 -10.27 -16.44
N GLY A 146 3.83 -9.24 -17.15
CA GLY A 146 3.05 -8.06 -17.50
C GLY A 146 3.20 -6.93 -16.48
N TYR A 147 2.79 -5.74 -16.90
CA TYR A 147 2.94 -4.49 -16.17
C TYR A 147 1.78 -4.27 -15.17
N PHE A 148 1.66 -3.04 -14.59
CA PHE A 148 0.55 -2.68 -13.72
C PHE A 148 -0.79 -2.74 -14.45
N ASP A 149 -1.78 -3.37 -13.81
CA ASP A 149 -3.15 -3.44 -14.36
C ASP A 149 -3.87 -2.10 -14.19
N ARG A 150 -4.30 -1.52 -15.31
CA ARG A 150 -5.01 -0.24 -15.37
C ARG A 150 -6.41 -0.26 -14.76
N THR A 151 -6.99 -1.43 -14.63
CA THR A 151 -8.35 -1.60 -14.10
C THR A 151 -8.39 -1.66 -12.57
N ILE A 152 -7.23 -1.78 -11.93
CA ILE A 152 -7.08 -1.90 -10.47
C ILE A 152 -6.36 -0.67 -9.94
N TYR A 153 -7.10 0.14 -9.17
CA TYR A 153 -6.55 1.27 -8.44
C TYR A 153 -7.49 1.64 -7.26
N PRO A 154 -6.92 1.93 -6.10
CA PRO A 154 -5.57 1.55 -5.62
C PRO A 154 -5.48 0.05 -5.37
N CYS A 155 -4.33 -0.51 -5.16
CA CYS A 155 -3.93 -1.92 -4.99
C CYS A 155 -3.31 -2.55 -6.25
N GLU A 156 -2.91 -1.74 -7.22
CA GLU A 156 -2.24 -2.17 -8.43
C GLU A 156 -0.90 -2.87 -8.15
N GLU A 157 -0.14 -2.39 -7.14
CA GLU A 157 1.09 -3.05 -6.70
C GLU A 157 0.81 -4.39 -6.01
N ASN A 158 -0.29 -4.48 -5.29
CA ASN A 158 -0.68 -5.73 -4.65
C ASN A 158 -1.01 -6.79 -5.69
N GLU A 159 -1.71 -6.41 -6.74
CA GLU A 159 -2.06 -7.28 -7.86
C GLU A 159 -0.80 -7.75 -8.61
N LEU A 160 0.10 -6.82 -8.94
CA LEU A 160 1.34 -7.13 -9.63
C LEU A 160 2.23 -8.09 -8.81
N ILE A 161 2.43 -7.81 -7.53
CA ILE A 161 3.20 -8.68 -6.63
C ILE A 161 2.55 -10.06 -6.52
N TRP A 162 1.21 -10.13 -6.47
CA TRP A 162 0.50 -11.40 -6.44
C TRP A 162 0.77 -12.22 -7.70
N ARG A 163 0.70 -11.62 -8.92
CA ARG A 163 1.04 -12.28 -10.20
C ARG A 163 2.49 -12.74 -10.24
N ILE A 164 3.42 -11.93 -9.77
CA ILE A 164 4.85 -12.25 -9.70
C ILE A 164 5.07 -13.49 -8.81
N LYS A 165 4.49 -13.51 -7.61
CA LYS A 165 4.58 -14.67 -6.70
C LYS A 165 3.92 -15.92 -7.26
N ALA A 166 2.80 -15.79 -7.96
CA ALA A 166 2.11 -16.92 -8.59
C ALA A 166 2.95 -17.59 -9.71
N ARG A 167 3.97 -16.89 -10.24
CA ARG A 167 4.96 -17.43 -11.18
C ARG A 167 6.21 -18.00 -10.50
N GLY A 168 6.25 -18.06 -9.18
CA GLY A 168 7.36 -18.63 -8.41
C GLY A 168 8.53 -17.69 -8.13
N TYR A 169 8.45 -16.42 -8.52
CA TYR A 169 9.49 -15.44 -8.22
C TYR A 169 9.49 -15.04 -6.75
N ARG A 170 10.68 -14.69 -6.27
CA ARG A 170 10.90 -14.22 -4.90
C ARG A 170 10.59 -12.74 -4.76
N VAL A 171 9.97 -12.42 -3.64
CA VAL A 171 9.63 -11.05 -3.21
C VAL A 171 10.24 -10.83 -1.84
N LEU A 172 11.12 -9.86 -1.68
CA LEU A 172 11.88 -9.64 -0.46
C LEU A 172 11.51 -8.33 0.22
N TYR A 173 11.38 -8.39 1.55
CA TYR A 173 11.29 -7.23 2.41
C TYR A 173 12.63 -6.97 3.09
N VAL A 174 13.12 -5.73 2.98
CA VAL A 174 14.39 -5.27 3.52
C VAL A 174 14.13 -4.17 4.55
N PRO A 175 14.28 -4.43 5.86
CA PRO A 175 13.98 -3.45 6.91
C PRO A 175 14.79 -2.15 6.80
N ASN A 176 16.00 -2.21 6.24
CA ASN A 176 16.91 -1.06 6.10
C ASN A 176 16.75 -0.32 4.76
N CYS A 177 15.93 -0.82 3.85
CA CYS A 177 15.57 -0.14 2.61
C CYS A 177 14.46 0.87 2.93
N ILE A 178 14.80 2.03 3.48
CA ILE A 178 13.87 2.98 4.09
C ILE A 178 13.52 4.11 3.13
N VAL A 179 12.25 4.47 3.12
CA VAL A 179 11.72 5.71 2.54
C VAL A 179 10.94 6.46 3.61
N PHE A 180 11.19 7.75 3.76
CA PHE A 180 10.42 8.65 4.61
C PHE A 180 9.24 9.18 3.82
N HIS A 181 8.02 8.92 4.28
CA HIS A 181 6.79 9.25 3.55
C HIS A 181 5.96 10.25 4.36
N HIS A 182 5.62 11.39 3.78
CA HIS A 182 4.72 12.37 4.38
C HIS A 182 3.30 11.82 4.48
N ARG A 183 2.78 11.79 5.71
CA ARG A 183 1.44 11.23 5.96
C ARG A 183 0.37 12.28 5.76
N ARG A 184 -0.79 11.84 5.32
CA ARG A 184 -1.99 12.67 5.31
C ARG A 184 -2.45 12.94 6.73
N PRO A 185 -2.85 14.19 7.07
CA PRO A 185 -3.31 14.49 8.41
C PRO A 185 -4.65 13.80 8.70
N ILE A 186 -4.81 13.38 9.97
CA ILE A 186 -6.12 12.93 10.44
C ILE A 186 -7.05 14.15 10.50
N ILE A 187 -8.39 14.04 10.28
CA ILE A 187 -9.21 12.83 10.16
C ILE A 187 -9.63 12.62 8.69
N ARG A 188 -10.17 13.65 8.04
CA ARG A 188 -10.83 13.52 6.73
C ARG A 188 -9.90 13.10 5.59
N PRO A 189 -8.72 13.70 5.37
CA PRO A 189 -7.79 13.27 4.31
C PRO A 189 -7.32 11.82 4.50
N PHE A 190 -7.04 11.43 5.75
CA PHE A 190 -6.63 10.08 6.10
C PHE A 190 -7.74 9.05 5.83
N LEU A 191 -8.97 9.29 6.31
CA LEU A 191 -10.08 8.36 6.11
C LEU A 191 -10.48 8.25 4.62
N SER A 192 -10.34 9.33 3.84
CA SER A 192 -10.51 9.28 2.39
C SER A 192 -9.52 8.31 1.74
N GLN A 193 -8.25 8.33 2.17
CA GLN A 193 -7.21 7.39 1.71
C GLN A 193 -7.56 5.95 2.11
N ILE A 194 -7.97 5.71 3.35
CA ILE A 194 -8.37 4.38 3.85
C ILE A 194 -9.58 3.84 3.06
N SER A 195 -10.57 4.70 2.80
CA SER A 195 -11.73 4.35 1.96
C SER A 195 -11.30 3.93 0.55
N SER A 196 -10.35 4.66 -0.05
CA SER A 196 -9.80 4.31 -1.37
C SER A 196 -9.10 2.95 -1.35
N TYR A 197 -8.29 2.66 -0.33
CA TYR A 197 -7.65 1.34 -0.18
C TYR A 197 -8.67 0.20 -0.05
N ALA A 198 -9.76 0.43 0.70
CA ALA A 198 -10.83 -0.55 0.82
C ALA A 198 -11.55 -0.83 -0.50
N LYS A 199 -11.81 0.23 -1.29
CA LYS A 199 -12.42 0.12 -2.64
C LYS A 199 -11.52 -0.65 -3.60
N GLY A 200 -10.23 -0.34 -3.61
CA GLY A 200 -9.24 -1.08 -4.41
C GLY A 200 -9.16 -2.55 -4.01
N ARG A 201 -9.15 -2.83 -2.70
CA ARG A 201 -9.16 -4.20 -2.17
C ARG A 201 -10.43 -4.95 -2.58
N ALA A 202 -11.59 -4.33 -2.56
CA ALA A 202 -12.84 -4.94 -3.00
C ALA A 202 -12.80 -5.30 -4.50
N THR A 203 -12.25 -4.40 -5.33
CA THR A 203 -12.03 -4.66 -6.76
C THR A 203 -11.06 -5.81 -6.99
N LEU A 204 -9.93 -5.81 -6.27
CA LEU A 204 -8.93 -6.88 -6.33
C LEU A 204 -9.51 -8.24 -5.89
N THR A 205 -10.23 -8.27 -4.76
CA THR A 205 -10.84 -9.49 -4.23
C THR A 205 -11.88 -10.07 -5.19
N ARG A 206 -12.62 -9.22 -5.88
CA ARG A 206 -13.58 -9.67 -6.90
C ARG A 206 -12.89 -10.31 -8.10
N LYS A 207 -11.77 -9.74 -8.56
CA LYS A 207 -10.97 -10.29 -9.66
C LYS A 207 -10.24 -11.56 -9.25
N TYR A 208 -9.71 -11.57 -8.03
CA TYR A 208 -8.95 -12.67 -7.46
C TYR A 208 -9.47 -13.01 -6.05
N PRO A 209 -10.48 -13.87 -5.89
CA PRO A 209 -11.09 -14.18 -4.58
C PRO A 209 -10.09 -14.65 -3.52
N ARG A 210 -9.03 -15.36 -3.94
CA ARG A 210 -7.94 -15.81 -3.06
C ARG A 210 -7.10 -14.65 -2.48
N SER A 211 -7.25 -13.42 -2.97
CA SER A 211 -6.60 -12.22 -2.42
C SER A 211 -7.31 -11.64 -1.18
N LEU A 212 -8.48 -12.19 -0.80
CA LEU A 212 -9.19 -11.76 0.40
C LEU A 212 -8.33 -12.02 1.64
N ARG A 213 -8.16 -10.99 2.45
CA ARG A 213 -7.35 -11.04 3.67
C ARG A 213 -8.21 -11.16 4.92
N LEU A 214 -7.69 -11.87 5.92
CA LEU A 214 -8.35 -11.97 7.23
C LEU A 214 -8.58 -10.59 7.86
N THR A 215 -7.66 -9.64 7.70
CA THR A 215 -7.81 -8.26 8.18
C THR A 215 -8.99 -7.53 7.55
N THR A 216 -9.24 -7.76 6.26
CA THR A 216 -10.42 -7.23 5.56
C THR A 216 -11.70 -7.81 6.14
N VAL A 217 -11.72 -9.15 6.35
CA VAL A 217 -12.87 -9.84 6.96
C VAL A 217 -13.11 -9.32 8.37
N ALA A 218 -12.06 -9.17 9.20
CA ALA A 218 -12.17 -8.64 10.55
C ALA A 218 -12.77 -7.22 10.59
N SER A 219 -12.34 -6.33 9.68
CA SER A 219 -12.91 -4.98 9.60
C SER A 219 -14.38 -4.99 9.16
N CYS A 220 -14.76 -5.89 8.25
CA CYS A 220 -16.17 -6.09 7.86
C CYS A 220 -17.00 -6.64 9.02
N MET A 221 -16.49 -7.64 9.72
CA MET A 221 -17.17 -8.23 10.88
C MET A 221 -17.35 -7.23 12.01
N LEU A 222 -16.40 -6.31 12.24
CA LEU A 222 -16.56 -5.22 13.18
C LEU A 222 -17.75 -4.32 12.83
N VAL A 223 -17.89 -3.94 11.56
CA VAL A 223 -19.03 -3.12 11.10
C VAL A 223 -20.35 -3.88 11.31
N LEU A 224 -20.40 -5.15 10.89
CA LEU A 224 -21.60 -5.97 11.03
C LEU A 224 -21.96 -6.20 12.50
N MET A 225 -20.97 -6.40 13.37
CA MET A 225 -21.16 -6.56 14.80
C MET A 225 -21.78 -5.30 15.43
N ILE A 226 -21.27 -4.11 15.08
CA ILE A 226 -21.84 -2.84 15.59
C ILE A 226 -23.30 -2.67 15.15
N LEU A 227 -23.61 -3.05 13.91
CA LEU A 227 -24.98 -2.99 13.40
C LEU A 227 -25.90 -4.04 14.08
N ALA A 228 -25.37 -5.19 14.46
CA ALA A 228 -26.11 -6.27 15.09
C ALA A 228 -26.38 -6.03 16.59
N LEU A 229 -25.51 -5.30 17.29
CA LEU A 229 -25.62 -5.08 18.73
C LEU A 229 -27.00 -4.58 19.21
N PRO A 230 -27.58 -3.49 18.65
CA PRO A 230 -28.89 -3.03 19.10
C PRO A 230 -30.00 -4.06 18.83
N PHE A 231 -29.92 -4.77 17.71
CA PHE A 231 -30.90 -5.81 17.37
C PHE A 231 -30.84 -6.99 18.33
N THR A 232 -29.60 -7.48 18.61
CA THR A 232 -29.43 -8.61 19.55
C THR A 232 -29.79 -8.26 21.00
N TYR A 233 -29.63 -7.01 21.40
CA TYR A 233 -30.10 -6.53 22.71
C TYR A 233 -31.62 -6.68 22.87
N LEU A 234 -32.39 -6.43 21.80
CA LEU A 234 -33.85 -6.53 21.80
C LEU A 234 -34.40 -7.95 21.64
N THR A 235 -33.61 -8.85 20.97
CA THR A 235 -34.09 -10.19 20.61
C THR A 235 -33.46 -11.33 21.43
N THR A 236 -32.13 -11.30 21.63
CA THR A 236 -31.38 -12.42 22.21
C THR A 236 -30.26 -11.93 23.09
N LYS A 237 -30.53 -11.70 24.38
CA LYS A 237 -29.57 -11.11 25.32
C LYS A 237 -28.26 -11.90 25.43
N THR A 238 -28.29 -13.24 25.30
CA THR A 238 -27.07 -14.07 25.34
C THR A 238 -26.12 -13.68 24.20
N ILE A 239 -26.63 -13.56 22.97
CA ILE A 239 -25.83 -13.13 21.82
C ILE A 239 -25.31 -11.70 22.00
N PHE A 240 -26.13 -10.80 22.52
CA PHE A 240 -25.73 -9.43 22.86
C PHE A 240 -24.53 -9.42 23.82
N TYR A 241 -24.57 -10.18 24.94
CA TYR A 241 -23.45 -10.20 25.89
C TYR A 241 -22.18 -10.79 25.28
N ILE A 242 -22.28 -11.81 24.43
CA ILE A 242 -21.13 -12.35 23.69
C ILE A 242 -20.52 -11.27 22.79
N LEU A 243 -21.32 -10.60 21.95
CA LEU A 243 -20.83 -9.54 21.07
C LEU A 243 -20.26 -8.34 21.83
N ALA A 244 -20.91 -7.95 22.93
CA ALA A 244 -20.43 -6.87 23.80
C ALA A 244 -19.08 -7.22 24.44
N THR A 245 -18.89 -8.45 24.89
CA THR A 245 -17.60 -8.92 25.42
C THR A 245 -16.51 -8.86 24.37
N VAL A 246 -16.78 -9.33 23.13
CA VAL A 246 -15.84 -9.22 22.00
C VAL A 246 -15.51 -7.76 21.70
N MET A 247 -16.50 -6.86 21.73
CA MET A 247 -16.29 -5.44 21.53
C MET A 247 -15.40 -4.82 22.62
N VAL A 248 -15.65 -5.13 23.89
CA VAL A 248 -14.80 -4.64 25.00
C VAL A 248 -13.36 -5.14 24.84
N ALA A 249 -13.16 -6.42 24.51
CA ALA A 249 -11.82 -6.97 24.24
C ALA A 249 -11.13 -6.25 23.06
N TYR A 250 -11.85 -6.00 21.97
CA TYR A 250 -11.35 -5.26 20.82
C TYR A 250 -10.93 -3.82 21.20
N LEU A 251 -11.74 -3.11 21.97
CA LEU A 251 -11.43 -1.76 22.44
C LEU A 251 -10.19 -1.74 23.35
N ALA A 252 -10.07 -2.71 24.25
CA ALA A 252 -8.91 -2.85 25.15
C ALA A 252 -7.61 -3.15 24.36
N ILE A 253 -7.67 -4.06 23.38
CA ILE A 253 -6.52 -4.41 22.53
C ILE A 253 -6.08 -3.20 21.71
N THR A 254 -7.00 -2.51 21.05
CA THR A 254 -6.69 -1.33 20.23
C THR A 254 -6.19 -0.16 21.07
N PHE A 255 -6.72 0.02 22.29
CA PHE A 255 -6.24 1.01 23.26
C PHE A 255 -4.79 0.73 23.66
N SER A 256 -4.48 -0.48 24.08
CA SER A 256 -3.12 -0.89 24.45
C SER A 256 -2.14 -0.76 23.29
N ALA A 257 -2.57 -1.14 22.08
CA ALA A 257 -1.76 -1.00 20.88
C ALA A 257 -1.50 0.47 20.50
N SER A 258 -2.47 1.37 20.68
CA SER A 258 -2.28 2.80 20.43
C SER A 258 -1.27 3.41 21.41
N LEU A 259 -1.33 3.03 22.68
CA LEU A 259 -0.35 3.44 23.69
C LEU A 259 1.08 3.00 23.30
N ARG A 260 1.23 1.73 22.93
CA ARG A 260 2.52 1.21 22.45
C ARG A 260 3.02 1.98 21.22
N SER A 261 2.14 2.28 20.26
CA SER A 261 2.51 3.04 19.05
C SER A 261 2.96 4.46 19.36
N CYS A 262 2.37 5.14 20.36
CA CYS A 262 2.84 6.44 20.82
C CYS A 262 4.25 6.35 21.42
N ILE A 263 4.50 5.35 22.26
CA ILE A 263 5.80 5.16 22.93
C ILE A 263 6.89 4.86 21.89
N THR A 264 6.65 3.91 20.99
CA THR A 264 7.62 3.48 19.96
C THR A 264 7.80 4.52 18.85
N GLY A 265 6.74 5.22 18.47
CA GLY A 265 6.73 6.26 17.45
C GLY A 265 7.22 7.64 17.94
N ARG A 266 7.72 7.74 19.20
CA ARG A 266 8.17 8.99 19.83
C ARG A 266 7.12 10.11 19.80
N LEU A 267 5.84 9.75 19.85
CA LEU A 267 4.73 10.68 20.01
C LEU A 267 4.49 10.94 21.51
N SER A 268 4.21 12.20 21.85
CA SER A 268 3.80 12.53 23.23
C SER A 268 2.56 11.72 23.61
N PRO A 269 2.50 11.15 24.83
CA PRO A 269 1.36 10.35 25.32
C PRO A 269 0.01 11.08 25.24
N ARG A 270 0.00 12.40 25.24
CA ARG A 270 -1.22 13.22 25.05
C ARG A 270 -1.96 12.93 23.74
N TYR A 271 -1.28 12.40 22.73
CA TYR A 271 -1.87 12.05 21.44
C TYR A 271 -2.45 10.63 21.40
N GLN A 272 -2.24 9.82 22.46
CA GLN A 272 -2.73 8.45 22.51
C GLN A 272 -4.25 8.32 22.26
N PRO A 273 -5.14 9.15 22.86
CA PRO A 273 -6.57 9.04 22.58
C PRO A 273 -6.89 9.28 21.08
N LEU A 274 -6.12 10.16 20.43
CA LEU A 274 -6.31 10.50 19.05
C LEU A 274 -5.80 9.38 18.12
N VAL A 275 -4.66 8.74 18.44
CA VAL A 275 -4.18 7.54 17.71
C VAL A 275 -5.17 6.39 17.86
N TRP A 276 -5.70 6.17 19.06
CA TRP A 276 -6.71 5.15 19.31
C TRP A 276 -7.98 5.41 18.50
N LEU A 277 -8.54 6.60 18.55
CA LEU A 277 -9.71 6.99 17.75
C LEU A 277 -9.41 6.79 16.25
N THR A 278 -8.20 7.13 15.79
CA THR A 278 -7.80 6.95 14.40
C THR A 278 -7.81 5.48 13.99
N ILE A 279 -7.33 4.55 14.84
CA ILE A 279 -7.38 3.10 14.60
C ILE A 279 -8.85 2.63 14.48
N LEU A 280 -9.72 3.07 15.39
CA LEU A 280 -11.14 2.68 15.38
C LEU A 280 -11.83 3.16 14.09
N LEU A 281 -11.68 4.45 13.76
CA LEU A 281 -12.24 5.03 12.54
C LEU A 281 -11.67 4.40 11.27
N MET A 282 -10.40 4.06 11.26
CA MET A 282 -9.75 3.36 10.15
C MET A 282 -10.41 2.01 9.87
N HIS A 283 -10.64 1.18 10.90
CA HIS A 283 -11.27 -0.12 10.75
C HIS A 283 -12.73 -0.01 10.28
N LEU A 284 -13.49 0.92 10.85
CA LEU A 284 -14.88 1.15 10.44
C LEU A 284 -14.98 1.67 9.02
N CYS A 285 -14.16 2.65 8.67
CA CYS A 285 -14.09 3.22 7.33
C CYS A 285 -13.69 2.14 6.28
N TYR A 286 -12.67 1.35 6.62
CA TYR A 286 -12.19 0.29 5.71
C TYR A 286 -13.26 -0.79 5.51
N GLY A 287 -13.81 -1.35 6.59
CA GLY A 287 -14.85 -2.38 6.52
C GLY A 287 -16.10 -1.91 5.80
N GLY A 288 -16.61 -0.73 6.16
CA GLY A 288 -17.80 -0.13 5.53
C GLY A 288 -17.60 0.16 4.05
N ALA A 289 -16.47 0.79 3.66
CA ALA A 289 -16.17 1.07 2.26
C ALA A 289 -15.97 -0.20 1.43
N PHE A 290 -15.36 -1.25 2.00
CA PHE A 290 -15.22 -2.55 1.35
C PHE A 290 -16.59 -3.18 1.07
N LEU A 291 -17.46 -3.31 2.09
CA LEU A 291 -18.80 -3.91 1.97
C LEU A 291 -19.66 -3.15 0.95
N VAL A 292 -19.70 -1.82 1.03
CA VAL A 292 -20.45 -0.99 0.09
C VAL A 292 -19.94 -1.17 -1.35
N THR A 293 -18.62 -1.23 -1.54
CA THR A 293 -18.04 -1.40 -2.88
C THR A 293 -18.31 -2.78 -3.44
N LEU A 294 -18.21 -3.82 -2.60
CA LEU A 294 -18.50 -5.18 -3.00
C LEU A 294 -19.97 -5.32 -3.46
N ALA A 295 -20.91 -4.76 -2.69
CA ALA A 295 -22.33 -4.76 -3.02
C ALA A 295 -22.63 -3.98 -4.33
N ARG A 296 -22.08 -2.76 -4.49
CA ARG A 296 -22.29 -1.93 -5.69
C ARG A 296 -21.70 -2.55 -6.95
N ASN A 297 -20.52 -3.14 -6.86
CA ASN A 297 -19.87 -3.78 -8.01
C ASN A 297 -20.56 -5.09 -8.43
N SER A 298 -21.39 -5.70 -7.58
CA SER A 298 -22.24 -6.84 -7.94
C SER A 298 -23.39 -6.41 -8.87
N ILE A 299 -23.73 -5.11 -8.91
CA ILE A 299 -24.87 -4.57 -9.67
C ILE A 299 -24.46 -3.99 -11.04
N ARG A 300 -23.18 -3.66 -11.24
CA ARG A 300 -22.69 -3.06 -12.51
C ARG A 300 -21.40 -3.71 -12.98
N PRO A 301 -21.41 -4.55 -14.03
CA PRO A 301 -20.20 -4.93 -14.75
C PRO A 301 -19.64 -3.69 -15.48
N ARG A 302 -18.40 -3.29 -15.19
CA ARG A 302 -17.73 -2.19 -15.91
C ARG A 302 -17.36 -2.65 -17.32
N GLY A 303 -17.81 -1.91 -18.34
CA GLY A 303 -17.31 -1.99 -19.69
C GLY A 303 -15.80 -1.77 -19.75
N ILE A 304 -15.13 -2.50 -20.62
CA ILE A 304 -13.70 -2.42 -20.91
C ILE A 304 -13.46 -1.03 -21.54
N GLY A 305 -12.71 -0.16 -20.86
CA GLY A 305 -12.27 1.13 -21.40
C GLY A 305 -11.28 0.94 -22.59
N PRO A 306 -10.96 2.02 -23.34
CA PRO A 306 -10.17 1.94 -24.56
C PRO A 306 -8.81 1.27 -24.34
N THR A 307 -8.43 0.41 -25.29
CA THR A 307 -7.14 -0.31 -25.29
C THR A 307 -6.03 0.63 -25.75
N PHE A 308 -5.07 0.92 -24.89
CA PHE A 308 -3.79 1.53 -25.28
C PHE A 308 -2.86 0.47 -25.89
N PRO A 309 -1.84 0.89 -26.70
CA PRO A 309 -0.99 -0.03 -27.48
C PRO A 309 -0.10 -1.00 -26.68
N PHE A 310 -0.07 -0.91 -25.37
CA PHE A 310 0.61 -1.89 -24.52
C PHE A 310 -0.41 -2.96 -24.12
N SER A 311 -0.37 -4.12 -24.80
CA SER A 311 -1.22 -5.25 -24.43
C SER A 311 -0.86 -5.75 -23.03
N ASN A 312 -1.86 -6.10 -22.22
CA ASN A 312 -1.65 -6.80 -20.94
C ASN A 312 -1.16 -8.25 -21.15
N ASN A 313 -1.02 -8.68 -22.40
CA ASN A 313 -0.45 -9.97 -22.74
C ASN A 313 1.07 -9.85 -22.81
N PRO A 314 1.81 -10.75 -22.18
CA PRO A 314 3.24 -10.86 -22.40
C PRO A 314 3.48 -11.10 -23.92
N PRO A 315 4.57 -10.55 -24.48
CA PRO A 315 4.96 -10.95 -25.83
C PRO A 315 5.04 -12.48 -25.87
N ALA A 316 4.54 -13.08 -26.96
CA ALA A 316 4.66 -14.51 -27.15
C ALA A 316 6.11 -14.92 -26.96
N PRO A 317 6.41 -16.07 -26.32
CA PRO A 317 7.79 -16.53 -26.18
C PRO A 317 8.38 -16.60 -27.59
N ALA A 318 9.58 -16.01 -27.75
CA ALA A 318 10.33 -16.17 -28.97
C ALA A 318 10.52 -17.69 -29.19
N THR A 319 9.98 -18.20 -30.26
CA THR A 319 10.26 -19.58 -30.71
C THR A 319 11.75 -19.70 -30.98
N PRO A 320 12.38 -20.83 -30.59
CA PRO A 320 13.82 -21.05 -30.67
C PRO A 320 14.33 -20.99 -32.12
#